data_6634afc9095e24d3c2e3563907046997
#
_entry.id   6634afc9095e24d3c2e3563907046997
#
_cell.length_a   1.000
_cell.length_b   1.000
_cell.length_c   1.000
_cell.angle_alpha   90.00
_cell.angle_beta   90.00
_cell.angle_gamma   90.00
#
_symmetry.space_group_name_H-M   'P 1'
#
loop_
_entity.id
_entity.type
_entity.pdbx_description
1 polymer ?
#
loop_
_entity_poly.entity_id
_entity_poly.type
_entity_poly.pdbx_seq_one_letter_code
_entity_poly.pdbx_strand_id
1 'polypeptide(L)'
;ADIIFVPGNGFPQMSIEAARLWKEGMAPWILPSGKYSIGKGAFTGVQVMKEKYQGPYQTEWEFMKDVLLKEGVPEEVILREDGATFTYQNAINSRKVTDAVGIRVKKAIICCKAQHARRCKLYYQYLYPQTTFLICPSDVGINRENWFDTQKGRKEVLGEVEKCGEQLQRIFCRE
;
A
#
# COMPACT_ATOMS: atom_id res chain seq x y z
N ALA A 1 3.39 -15.92 -4.72
CA ALA A 1 3.16 -15.36 -3.38
C ALA A 1 1.79 -15.79 -2.87
N ASP A 2 1.57 -15.63 -1.58
CA ASP A 2 0.30 -16.01 -0.96
C ASP A 2 -0.72 -14.86 -1.04
N ILE A 3 -0.23 -13.61 -1.12
CA ILE A 3 -1.06 -12.41 -1.13
C ILE A 3 -0.29 -11.21 -1.72
N ILE A 4 -1.03 -10.26 -2.31
CA ILE A 4 -0.54 -8.95 -2.72
C ILE A 4 -1.13 -7.89 -1.77
N PHE A 5 -0.29 -7.13 -1.08
CA PHE A 5 -0.69 -5.99 -0.27
C PHE A 5 -0.60 -4.69 -1.07
N VAL A 6 -1.61 -3.83 -0.92
CA VAL A 6 -1.63 -2.49 -1.52
C VAL A 6 -1.93 -1.47 -0.42
N PRO A 7 -0.89 -0.91 0.24
CA PRO A 7 -1.07 0.11 1.28
C PRO A 7 -1.74 1.38 0.75
N GLY A 8 -2.57 2.00 1.58
CA GLY A 8 -3.45 3.11 1.27
C GLY A 8 -2.80 4.29 0.56
N ASN A 9 -3.47 4.76 -0.48
CA ASN A 9 -3.02 5.88 -1.29
C ASN A 9 -4.13 6.34 -2.26
N GLY A 10 -3.93 7.51 -2.92
CA GLY A 10 -4.86 8.05 -3.91
C GLY A 10 -4.41 7.87 -5.37
N PHE A 11 -3.41 7.03 -5.65
CA PHE A 11 -2.89 6.79 -7.00
C PHE A 11 -3.31 5.40 -7.50
N PRO A 12 -3.92 5.27 -8.70
CA PRO A 12 -4.39 3.98 -9.19
C PRO A 12 -3.27 3.02 -9.59
N GLN A 13 -2.07 3.50 -9.88
CA GLN A 13 -0.97 2.70 -10.42
C GLN A 13 -0.63 1.47 -9.58
N MET A 14 -0.65 1.57 -8.23
CA MET A 14 -0.38 0.44 -7.35
C MET A 14 -1.44 -0.65 -7.46
N SER A 15 -2.71 -0.26 -7.54
CA SER A 15 -3.82 -1.22 -7.72
C SER A 15 -3.85 -1.81 -9.13
N ILE A 16 -3.53 -1.02 -10.16
CA ILE A 16 -3.37 -1.51 -11.55
C ILE A 16 -2.26 -2.56 -11.60
N GLU A 17 -1.12 -2.30 -10.97
CA GLU A 17 0.00 -3.25 -10.91
C GLU A 17 -0.36 -4.51 -10.13
N ALA A 18 -1.07 -4.38 -9.01
CA ALA A 18 -1.58 -5.51 -8.25
C ALA A 18 -2.54 -6.38 -9.07
N ALA A 19 -3.43 -5.75 -9.85
CA ALA A 19 -4.33 -6.46 -10.76
C ALA A 19 -3.56 -7.22 -11.87
N ARG A 20 -2.53 -6.60 -12.45
CA ARG A 20 -1.66 -7.23 -13.44
C ARG A 20 -0.98 -8.48 -12.85
N LEU A 21 -0.35 -8.35 -11.69
CA LEU A 21 0.31 -9.45 -11.00
C LEU A 21 -0.66 -10.58 -10.62
N TRP A 22 -1.87 -10.24 -10.21
CA TRP A 22 -2.91 -11.23 -9.92
C TRP A 22 -3.31 -12.00 -11.19
N LYS A 23 -3.54 -11.33 -12.32
CA LYS A 23 -3.85 -11.95 -13.62
C LYS A 23 -2.75 -12.89 -14.10
N GLU A 24 -1.49 -12.59 -13.76
CA GLU A 24 -0.33 -13.44 -14.04
C GLU A 24 -0.19 -14.64 -13.06
N GLY A 25 -1.13 -14.80 -12.14
CA GLY A 25 -1.13 -15.90 -11.15
C GLY A 25 -0.07 -15.76 -10.06
N MET A 26 0.45 -14.54 -9.82
CA MET A 26 1.51 -14.32 -8.84
C MET A 26 1.03 -14.48 -7.39
N ALA A 27 -0.26 -14.29 -7.12
CA ALA A 27 -0.89 -14.55 -5.83
C ALA A 27 -2.41 -14.70 -5.97
N PRO A 28 -3.08 -15.51 -5.11
CA PRO A 28 -4.53 -15.72 -5.19
C PRO A 28 -5.34 -14.57 -4.57
N TRP A 29 -4.76 -13.77 -3.67
CA TRP A 29 -5.45 -12.74 -2.89
C TRP A 29 -4.83 -11.37 -3.07
N ILE A 30 -5.67 -10.33 -3.05
CA ILE A 30 -5.23 -8.92 -2.98
C ILE A 30 -5.86 -8.28 -1.74
N LEU A 31 -5.05 -7.59 -0.94
CA LEU A 31 -5.49 -6.82 0.21
C LEU A 31 -5.11 -5.34 0.05
N PRO A 32 -6.00 -4.53 -0.54
CA PRO A 32 -5.91 -3.08 -0.39
C PRO A 32 -6.22 -2.71 1.06
N SER A 33 -5.51 -1.73 1.61
CA SER A 33 -5.62 -1.38 3.03
C SER A 33 -5.54 0.13 3.21
N GLY A 34 -6.57 0.74 3.83
CA GLY A 34 -6.55 2.15 4.19
C GLY A 34 -7.91 2.82 4.23
N LYS A 35 -8.09 3.67 5.24
CA LYS A 35 -9.23 4.57 5.36
C LYS A 35 -8.94 5.90 4.67
N TYR A 36 -8.07 6.68 5.28
CA TYR A 36 -7.53 7.96 4.78
C TYR A 36 -6.37 8.38 5.70
N SER A 37 -5.52 9.29 5.23
CA SER A 37 -4.45 9.81 6.08
C SER A 37 -5.01 10.58 7.29
N ILE A 38 -4.58 10.24 8.50
CA ILE A 38 -5.01 10.89 9.75
C ILE A 38 -4.80 12.41 9.70
N GLY A 39 -3.72 12.89 9.07
CA GLY A 39 -3.45 14.32 8.93
C GLY A 39 -4.39 15.06 7.95
N LYS A 40 -5.23 14.32 7.20
CA LYS A 40 -6.21 14.87 6.27
C LYS A 40 -7.65 14.76 6.75
N GLY A 41 -7.94 13.82 7.65
CA GLY A 41 -9.28 13.60 8.21
C GLY A 41 -10.33 13.03 7.24
N ALA A 42 -10.01 12.95 5.94
CA ALA A 42 -10.85 12.39 4.90
C ALA A 42 -9.99 11.88 3.74
N PHE A 43 -10.56 11.05 2.87
CA PHE A 43 -9.91 10.66 1.62
C PHE A 43 -9.79 11.90 0.71
N THR A 44 -8.57 12.23 0.32
CA THR A 44 -8.28 13.45 -0.46
C THR A 44 -8.58 13.32 -1.95
N GLY A 45 -9.17 12.19 -2.33
CA GLY A 45 -9.56 11.90 -3.71
C GLY A 45 -8.45 11.32 -4.57
N VAL A 46 -8.83 10.95 -5.76
CA VAL A 46 -7.97 10.37 -6.80
C VAL A 46 -6.96 11.40 -7.29
N GLN A 47 -5.68 11.04 -7.34
CA GLN A 47 -4.60 11.98 -7.68
C GLN A 47 -4.38 12.10 -9.19
N VAL A 48 -4.56 11.01 -9.94
CA VAL A 48 -4.40 10.94 -11.40
C VAL A 48 -5.48 10.06 -12.00
N MET A 49 -5.73 10.15 -13.32
CA MET A 49 -6.77 9.38 -14.02
C MET A 49 -8.18 9.61 -13.45
N LYS A 50 -8.48 10.84 -13.06
CA LYS A 50 -9.75 11.20 -12.40
C LYS A 50 -10.97 10.96 -13.27
N GLU A 51 -10.80 11.04 -14.58
CA GLU A 51 -11.84 10.74 -15.58
C GLU A 51 -12.27 9.26 -15.56
N LYS A 52 -11.35 8.35 -15.20
CA LYS A 52 -11.61 6.91 -15.10
C LYS A 52 -12.17 6.51 -13.73
N TYR A 53 -11.73 7.19 -12.68
CA TYR A 53 -12.08 6.89 -11.29
C TYR A 53 -12.75 8.08 -10.62
N GLN A 54 -14.08 8.16 -10.74
CA GLN A 54 -14.84 9.36 -10.37
C GLN A 54 -15.38 9.35 -8.92
N GLY A 55 -15.57 8.17 -8.33
CA GLY A 55 -16.12 8.06 -6.98
C GLY A 55 -17.65 8.24 -6.92
N PRO A 56 -18.18 8.70 -5.79
CA PRO A 56 -17.49 9.11 -4.58
C PRO A 56 -16.87 7.96 -3.79
N TYR A 57 -15.69 8.18 -3.19
CA TYR A 57 -15.02 7.23 -2.31
C TYR A 57 -14.87 7.84 -0.92
N GLN A 58 -15.26 7.11 0.12
CA GLN A 58 -15.09 7.53 1.51
C GLN A 58 -13.72 7.12 2.05
N THR A 59 -13.15 6.05 1.50
CA THR A 59 -11.89 5.47 1.95
C THR A 59 -10.92 5.20 0.79
N GLU A 60 -9.65 5.09 1.13
CA GLU A 60 -8.61 4.62 0.19
C GLU A 60 -8.92 3.19 -0.29
N TRP A 61 -9.46 2.35 0.61
CA TRP A 61 -9.88 1.00 0.27
C TRP A 61 -10.96 0.97 -0.83
N GLU A 62 -12.02 1.77 -0.69
CA GLU A 62 -13.09 1.86 -1.71
C GLU A 62 -12.55 2.27 -3.06
N PHE A 63 -11.67 3.26 -3.09
CA PHE A 63 -10.99 3.68 -4.31
C PHE A 63 -10.15 2.56 -4.92
N MET A 64 -9.28 1.93 -4.12
CA MET A 64 -8.41 0.87 -4.61
C MET A 64 -9.19 -0.37 -5.06
N LYS A 65 -10.29 -0.70 -4.38
CA LYS A 65 -11.23 -1.75 -4.79
C LYS A 65 -11.83 -1.45 -6.16
N ASP A 66 -12.34 -0.22 -6.38
CA ASP A 66 -12.92 0.17 -7.67
C ASP A 66 -11.89 0.06 -8.80
N VAL A 67 -10.63 0.46 -8.55
CA VAL A 67 -9.54 0.26 -9.51
C VAL A 67 -9.36 -1.22 -9.84
N LEU A 68 -9.28 -2.10 -8.85
CA LEU A 68 -9.09 -3.54 -9.03
C LEU A 68 -10.26 -4.17 -9.82
N LEU A 69 -11.50 -3.80 -9.49
CA LEU A 69 -12.69 -4.28 -10.21
C LEU A 69 -12.68 -3.85 -11.68
N LYS A 70 -12.36 -2.58 -11.95
CA LYS A 70 -12.25 -2.04 -13.33
C LYS A 70 -11.11 -2.66 -14.11
N GLU A 71 -10.06 -3.12 -13.43
CA GLU A 71 -8.99 -3.89 -14.03
C GLU A 71 -9.32 -5.39 -14.14
N GLY A 72 -10.55 -5.83 -13.83
CA GLY A 72 -11.04 -7.19 -14.03
C GLY A 72 -10.64 -8.19 -12.94
N VAL A 73 -10.29 -7.72 -11.75
CA VAL A 73 -10.10 -8.58 -10.57
C VAL A 73 -11.46 -8.90 -9.96
N PRO A 74 -11.81 -10.18 -9.73
CA PRO A 74 -13.07 -10.54 -9.09
C PRO A 74 -13.15 -10.04 -7.64
N GLU A 75 -14.35 -9.65 -7.21
CA GLU A 75 -14.55 -9.09 -5.86
C GLU A 75 -14.18 -10.07 -4.75
N GLU A 76 -14.46 -11.35 -4.95
CA GLU A 76 -14.22 -12.43 -3.98
C GLU A 76 -12.75 -12.65 -3.60
N VAL A 77 -11.80 -12.17 -4.41
CA VAL A 77 -10.36 -12.26 -4.11
C VAL A 77 -9.80 -10.95 -3.52
N ILE A 78 -10.64 -9.92 -3.38
CA ILE A 78 -10.25 -8.62 -2.82
C ILE A 78 -10.66 -8.57 -1.34
N LEU A 79 -9.68 -8.65 -0.45
CA LEU A 79 -9.91 -8.58 0.98
C LEU A 79 -10.16 -7.13 1.43
N ARG A 80 -10.83 -6.96 2.59
CA ARG A 80 -11.21 -5.63 3.10
C ARG A 80 -10.39 -5.22 4.31
N GLU A 81 -9.74 -4.05 4.20
CA GLU A 81 -9.19 -3.28 5.32
C GLU A 81 -9.40 -1.78 5.05
N ASP A 82 -10.37 -1.16 5.65
CA ASP A 82 -10.80 0.22 5.44
C ASP A 82 -10.72 1.10 6.71
N GLY A 83 -9.95 0.67 7.70
CA GLY A 83 -9.81 1.36 8.98
C GLY A 83 -8.49 2.09 9.19
N ALA A 84 -7.43 1.70 8.49
CA ALA A 84 -6.09 2.27 8.70
C ALA A 84 -5.99 3.73 8.27
N THR A 85 -5.32 4.54 9.09
CA THR A 85 -5.14 5.99 8.84
C THR A 85 -3.67 6.41 8.70
N PHE A 86 -2.73 5.47 8.81
CA PHE A 86 -1.29 5.66 8.58
C PHE A 86 -0.60 4.32 8.26
N THR A 87 0.58 4.39 7.68
CA THR A 87 1.23 3.21 7.05
C THR A 87 1.48 2.05 8.01
N TYR A 88 1.89 2.31 9.25
CA TYR A 88 2.09 1.22 10.20
C TYR A 88 0.77 0.53 10.57
N GLN A 89 -0.33 1.30 10.67
CA GLN A 89 -1.66 0.74 10.90
C GLN A 89 -2.15 -0.10 9.71
N ASN A 90 -1.78 0.26 8.46
CA ASN A 90 -2.04 -0.61 7.31
C ASN A 90 -1.43 -2.01 7.53
N ALA A 91 -0.18 -2.09 7.99
CA ALA A 91 0.47 -3.38 8.27
C ALA A 91 -0.20 -4.13 9.44
N ILE A 92 -0.51 -3.44 10.55
CA ILE A 92 -1.19 -4.03 11.71
C ILE A 92 -2.56 -4.60 11.31
N ASN A 93 -3.36 -3.82 10.60
CA ASN A 93 -4.71 -4.23 10.24
C ASN A 93 -4.69 -5.30 9.13
N SER A 94 -3.74 -5.22 8.18
CA SER A 94 -3.52 -6.29 7.19
C SER A 94 -3.21 -7.61 7.89
N ARG A 95 -2.40 -7.59 8.97
CA ARG A 95 -2.11 -8.80 9.77
C ARG A 95 -3.38 -9.37 10.40
N LYS A 96 -4.22 -8.51 10.99
CA LYS A 96 -5.50 -8.94 11.58
C LYS A 96 -6.43 -9.56 10.52
N VAL A 97 -6.50 -8.97 9.32
CA VAL A 97 -7.31 -9.52 8.23
C VAL A 97 -6.79 -10.89 7.80
N THR A 98 -5.50 -11.04 7.53
CA THR A 98 -4.94 -12.33 7.10
C THR A 98 -5.10 -13.42 8.15
N ASP A 99 -4.95 -13.07 9.43
CA ASP A 99 -5.18 -14.01 10.54
C ASP A 99 -6.65 -14.43 10.64
N ALA A 100 -7.58 -13.46 10.51
CA ALA A 100 -9.02 -13.72 10.59
C ALA A 100 -9.55 -14.63 9.46
N VAL A 101 -8.99 -14.50 8.26
CA VAL A 101 -9.36 -15.36 7.11
C VAL A 101 -8.49 -16.62 6.99
N GLY A 102 -7.55 -16.85 7.91
CA GLY A 102 -6.73 -18.04 7.97
C GLY A 102 -5.63 -18.11 6.89
N ILE A 103 -5.22 -16.99 6.30
CA ILE A 103 -4.16 -16.96 5.31
C ILE A 103 -2.80 -16.99 5.99
N ARG A 104 -2.05 -18.08 5.82
CA ARG A 104 -0.66 -18.17 6.28
C ARG A 104 0.27 -17.54 5.25
N VAL A 105 0.74 -16.34 5.54
CA VAL A 105 1.59 -15.57 4.64
C VAL A 105 3.07 -15.96 4.79
N LYS A 106 3.59 -16.77 3.86
CA LYS A 106 5.00 -17.14 3.76
C LYS A 106 5.75 -16.25 2.78
N LYS A 107 5.09 -15.87 1.69
CA LYS A 107 5.62 -14.96 0.67
C LYS A 107 4.55 -13.97 0.28
N ALA A 108 4.88 -12.69 0.25
CA ALA A 108 3.95 -11.64 -0.13
C ALA A 108 4.60 -10.63 -1.09
N ILE A 109 3.75 -9.97 -1.88
CA ILE A 109 4.13 -8.84 -2.72
C ILE A 109 3.54 -7.58 -2.11
N ILE A 110 4.29 -6.48 -2.07
CA ILE A 110 3.79 -5.16 -1.68
C ILE A 110 3.87 -4.24 -2.89
N CYS A 111 2.70 -3.81 -3.41
CA CYS A 111 2.59 -2.80 -4.44
C CYS A 111 2.46 -1.42 -3.77
N CYS A 112 3.47 -0.57 -3.88
CA CYS A 112 3.51 0.73 -3.23
C CYS A 112 4.25 1.77 -4.08
N LYS A 113 4.18 3.05 -3.70
CA LYS A 113 4.97 4.09 -4.37
C LYS A 113 6.47 3.84 -4.21
N ALA A 114 7.26 4.14 -5.23
CA ALA A 114 8.71 3.90 -5.22
C ALA A 114 9.41 4.53 -4.00
N GLN A 115 9.14 5.81 -3.72
CA GLN A 115 9.73 6.53 -2.59
C GLN A 115 9.28 5.99 -1.22
N HIS A 116 8.14 5.28 -1.15
CA HIS A 116 7.56 4.73 0.07
C HIS A 116 7.98 3.28 0.37
N ALA A 117 8.61 2.62 -0.57
CA ALA A 117 8.88 1.18 -0.59
C ALA A 117 9.63 0.68 0.66
N ARG A 118 10.68 1.40 1.08
CA ARG A 118 11.49 1.02 2.25
C ARG A 118 10.66 1.00 3.53
N ARG A 119 9.89 2.04 3.78
CA ARG A 119 9.08 2.17 5.00
C ARG A 119 7.94 1.14 5.02
N CYS A 120 7.25 0.92 3.89
CA CYS A 120 6.28 -0.17 3.78
C CYS A 120 6.89 -1.51 4.12
N LYS A 121 8.03 -1.87 3.49
CA LYS A 121 8.69 -3.14 3.75
C LYS A 121 9.01 -3.33 5.23
N LEU A 122 9.58 -2.33 5.89
CA LEU A 122 9.98 -2.42 7.29
C LEU A 122 8.79 -2.69 8.22
N TYR A 123 7.65 -2.01 8.02
CA TYR A 123 6.45 -2.23 8.82
C TYR A 123 5.84 -3.61 8.61
N TYR A 124 5.69 -4.02 7.34
CA TYR A 124 5.14 -5.34 7.05
C TYR A 124 6.09 -6.45 7.54
N GLN A 125 7.42 -6.30 7.37
CA GLN A 125 8.38 -7.27 7.88
C GLN A 125 8.33 -7.43 9.40
N TYR A 126 8.09 -6.33 10.13
CA TYR A 126 7.93 -6.37 11.59
C TYR A 126 6.68 -7.14 12.02
N LEU A 127 5.56 -6.95 11.32
CA LEU A 127 4.30 -7.64 11.62
C LEU A 127 4.26 -9.08 11.10
N TYR A 128 5.05 -9.40 10.10
CA TYR A 128 5.17 -10.73 9.49
C TYR A 128 6.65 -11.17 9.45
N PRO A 129 7.25 -11.47 10.62
CA PRO A 129 8.69 -11.66 10.71
C PRO A 129 9.23 -12.86 9.91
N GLN A 130 8.39 -13.87 9.64
CA GLN A 130 8.75 -15.06 8.87
C GLN A 130 8.39 -14.99 7.39
N THR A 131 7.84 -13.87 6.92
CA THR A 131 7.39 -13.70 5.53
C THR A 131 8.51 -13.16 4.66
N THR A 132 8.70 -13.74 3.49
CA THR A 132 9.53 -13.16 2.43
C THR A 132 8.73 -12.12 1.67
N PHE A 133 9.17 -10.86 1.70
CA PHE A 133 8.52 -9.77 0.96
C PHE A 133 9.24 -9.44 -0.33
N LEU A 134 8.49 -9.43 -1.42
CA LEU A 134 8.86 -8.84 -2.70
C LEU A 134 8.22 -7.45 -2.80
N ILE A 135 9.00 -6.45 -3.14
CA ILE A 135 8.48 -5.09 -3.30
C ILE A 135 8.32 -4.81 -4.79
N CYS A 136 7.11 -4.41 -5.17
CA CYS A 136 6.77 -3.96 -6.51
C CYS A 136 6.47 -2.46 -6.47
N PRO A 137 7.51 -1.61 -6.67
CA PRO A 137 7.35 -0.17 -6.59
C PRO A 137 6.73 0.38 -7.88
N SER A 138 5.67 1.20 -7.73
CA SER A 138 5.09 1.94 -8.86
C SER A 138 5.66 3.36 -8.93
N ASP A 139 5.96 3.80 -10.15
CA ASP A 139 6.36 5.18 -10.41
C ASP A 139 5.12 6.09 -10.44
N VAL A 140 5.15 7.11 -9.62
CA VAL A 140 4.14 8.18 -9.55
C VAL A 140 4.75 9.55 -9.82
N GLY A 141 5.79 9.59 -10.64
CA GLY A 141 6.53 10.80 -11.01
C GLY A 141 7.78 11.06 -10.15
N ILE A 142 8.01 10.26 -9.11
CA ILE A 142 9.22 10.30 -8.28
C ILE A 142 9.74 8.88 -8.16
N ASN A 143 10.94 8.64 -8.70
CA ASN A 143 11.58 7.34 -8.75
C ASN A 143 13.08 7.42 -8.41
N ARG A 144 13.77 6.28 -8.51
CA ARG A 144 15.18 6.15 -8.17
C ARG A 144 16.10 7.08 -9.00
N GLU A 145 15.71 7.38 -10.23
CA GLU A 145 16.56 8.10 -11.19
C GLU A 145 16.37 9.61 -11.14
N ASN A 146 15.19 10.09 -10.67
CA ASN A 146 14.82 11.50 -10.77
C ASN A 146 14.49 12.21 -9.44
N TRP A 147 14.49 11.49 -8.31
CA TRP A 147 14.03 12.05 -7.04
C TRP A 147 14.82 13.27 -6.57
N PHE A 148 16.11 13.38 -6.92
CA PHE A 148 16.99 14.48 -6.52
C PHE A 148 16.94 15.68 -7.49
N ASP A 149 16.34 15.56 -8.68
CA ASP A 149 16.30 16.62 -9.69
C ASP A 149 15.40 17.78 -9.30
N THR A 150 14.34 17.50 -8.55
CA THR A 150 13.34 18.49 -8.15
C THR A 150 13.30 18.69 -6.63
N GLN A 151 12.93 19.91 -6.22
CA GLN A 151 12.70 20.20 -4.79
C GLN A 151 11.62 19.30 -4.19
N LYS A 152 10.56 19.02 -4.96
CA LYS A 152 9.48 18.13 -4.55
C LYS A 152 10.00 16.70 -4.31
N GLY A 153 10.76 16.16 -5.24
CA GLY A 153 11.35 14.82 -5.12
C GLY A 153 12.23 14.68 -3.90
N ARG A 154 13.17 15.63 -3.71
CA ARG A 154 14.04 15.67 -2.52
C ARG A 154 13.23 15.73 -1.22
N LYS A 155 12.23 16.63 -1.14
CA LYS A 155 11.38 16.77 0.05
C LYS A 155 10.61 15.47 0.36
N GLU A 156 10.04 14.82 -0.64
CA GLU A 156 9.28 13.59 -0.43
C GLU A 156 10.17 12.42 0.00
N VAL A 157 11.31 12.20 -0.67
CA VAL A 157 12.21 11.08 -0.36
C VAL A 157 12.89 11.28 1.00
N LEU A 158 13.42 12.47 1.27
CA LEU A 158 14.05 12.76 2.58
C LEU A 158 13.03 12.71 3.72
N GLY A 159 11.79 13.16 3.48
CA GLY A 159 10.70 13.02 4.45
C GLY A 159 10.32 11.56 4.72
N GLU A 160 10.45 10.65 3.76
CA GLU A 160 10.29 9.21 4.00
C GLU A 160 11.45 8.62 4.83
N VAL A 161 12.69 9.08 4.61
CA VAL A 161 13.86 8.69 5.41
C VAL A 161 13.72 9.16 6.86
N GLU A 162 13.32 10.42 7.07
CA GLU A 162 13.06 10.99 8.39
C GLU A 162 12.00 10.20 9.15
N LYS A 163 10.86 9.92 8.50
CA LYS A 163 9.79 9.10 9.08
C LYS A 163 10.23 7.67 9.39
N CYS A 164 11.11 7.07 8.58
CA CYS A 164 11.68 5.76 8.89
C CYS A 164 12.48 5.82 10.20
N GLY A 165 13.36 6.81 10.36
CA GLY A 165 14.15 6.98 11.58
C GLY A 165 13.26 7.18 12.81
N GLU A 166 12.41 8.20 12.77
CA GLU A 166 11.56 8.59 13.90
C GLU A 166 10.55 7.49 14.30
N GLN A 167 9.82 6.95 13.33
CA GLN A 167 8.72 6.04 13.61
C GLN A 167 9.22 4.64 13.98
N LEU A 168 10.25 4.14 13.31
CA LEU A 168 10.81 2.82 13.62
C LEU A 168 11.57 2.82 14.96
N GLN A 169 12.25 3.91 15.32
CA GLN A 169 12.84 4.06 16.64
C GLN A 169 11.78 3.91 17.74
N ARG A 170 10.61 4.55 17.59
CA ARG A 170 9.50 4.42 18.54
C ARG A 170 8.92 3.01 18.63
N ILE A 171 9.02 2.21 17.55
CA ILE A 171 8.48 0.85 17.50
C ILE A 171 9.49 -0.17 18.05
N PHE A 172 10.76 -0.05 17.63
CA PHE A 172 11.77 -1.06 17.93
C PHE A 172 12.57 -0.79 19.22
N CYS A 173 12.60 0.46 19.70
CA CYS A 173 13.35 0.87 20.88
C CYS A 173 12.42 1.21 22.07
N ARG A 174 11.20 0.67 22.11
CA ARG A 174 10.38 0.69 23.32
C ARG A 174 10.92 -0.35 24.27
N GLU A 175 11.49 0.14 25.39
CA GLU A 175 11.79 -0.67 26.56
C GLU A 175 10.50 -1.16 27.22
#